data_f285221e1345131b211662d731ccf9b3
#
_entry.id   f285221e1345131b211662d731ccf9b3
#
_cell.length_a   1.000
_cell.length_b   1.000
_cell.length_c   1.000
_cell.angle_alpha   90.00
_cell.angle_beta   90.00
_cell.angle_gamma   90.00
#
_symmetry.space_group_name_H-M   'P 1'
#
loop_
_entity.id
_entity.type
_entity.pdbx_description
1 polymer ?
#
loop_
_entity_poly.entity_id
_entity_poly.type
_entity_poly.pdbx_seq_one_letter_code
_entity_poly.pdbx_strand_id
1 'polypeptide(L)'
;MLRPMKSTVLAAVLLALISPAAVAAPQTGTQSTSKQQPIRLHPANPHYFLFRGKAIALITSGEHYGAVINADFDYHRYLAALQADGLNYTRLFTGSYVEVPAKSFGILHNDLAPEPGRFVAPWARGDASGYAGGGNKFDLDQWNPEFFSRFRDFLAEASRRGIVVEITLFSSHYGQAQWDLSPFNPGNNVNATSAIDWRQLHTLENGNILAFQEKYARKIVHEANSFDNVVFEIQNEPWSDRPVLSGVINPYLRPPPRDNFPNSVDLADDASLDWQARVAEWITQEESALPNRHLIAQNYANFQAPVRALLPGVSIVNFHYAYAAAVLLNYGLDKAIAYDETGFLGRDDAGYLRQAWTFMLSGGSAFDGLDYSFTAGHEDGSFSDPNGPGGGSGAFRRELGVLSKFLHSFALPSLRPDALVVSSAPGVVAHALSDRGKDYAIYLDGSGPTELTLHLASGSYSAEWLNITSGNIEQLEAFRHNGGEKRLASPAFHDGIALRLRRTSASTR
;
A
#
# COMPACT_ATOMS: atom_id res chain seq x y z
N MET A 1 -65.41 -91.95 -27.63
CA MET A 1 -65.56 -91.63 -26.18
C MET A 1 -64.32 -90.93 -25.78
N LEU A 2 -64.46 -89.80 -25.19
CA LEU A 2 -63.52 -88.94 -24.45
C LEU A 2 -63.60 -87.52 -24.99
N ARG A 3 -64.14 -86.65 -24.18
CA ARG A 3 -64.29 -85.21 -24.36
C ARG A 3 -63.03 -84.51 -24.24
N PRO A 4 -62.78 -83.37 -24.93
CA PRO A 4 -61.63 -82.52 -24.67
C PRO A 4 -61.86 -81.50 -23.54
N MET A 5 -60.85 -81.34 -22.67
CA MET A 5 -60.75 -80.31 -21.64
C MET A 5 -60.47 -78.95 -22.29
N LYS A 6 -61.27 -77.96 -21.93
CA LYS A 6 -61.02 -76.55 -22.27
C LYS A 6 -59.93 -75.93 -21.37
N SER A 7 -58.88 -75.46 -21.98
CA SER A 7 -57.86 -74.65 -21.28
C SER A 7 -58.29 -73.18 -21.30
N THR A 8 -58.46 -72.63 -20.10
CA THR A 8 -58.73 -71.18 -19.89
C THR A 8 -57.41 -70.47 -19.81
N VAL A 9 -57.14 -69.60 -20.75
CA VAL A 9 -55.96 -68.70 -20.70
C VAL A 9 -56.35 -67.50 -19.85
N LEU A 10 -55.65 -67.31 -18.71
CA LEU A 10 -55.76 -66.14 -17.87
C LEU A 10 -54.82 -65.05 -18.38
N ALA A 11 -55.37 -63.98 -18.94
CA ALA A 11 -54.57 -62.83 -19.32
C ALA A 11 -54.31 -61.94 -18.10
N ALA A 12 -53.04 -61.87 -17.66
CA ALA A 12 -52.64 -60.95 -16.62
C ALA A 12 -52.37 -59.57 -17.26
N VAL A 13 -53.20 -58.59 -16.89
CA VAL A 13 -53.02 -57.19 -17.26
C VAL A 13 -52.05 -56.59 -16.28
N LEU A 14 -50.82 -56.27 -16.73
CA LEU A 14 -49.85 -55.49 -15.95
C LEU A 14 -50.25 -53.98 -16.02
N LEU A 15 -50.79 -53.44 -14.93
CA LEU A 15 -50.93 -51.99 -14.77
C LEU A 15 -49.55 -51.39 -14.41
N ALA A 16 -48.93 -50.72 -15.36
CA ALA A 16 -47.76 -49.88 -15.05
C ALA A 16 -48.20 -48.59 -14.35
N LEU A 17 -47.87 -48.52 -13.07
CA LEU A 17 -48.00 -47.28 -12.26
C LEU A 17 -46.93 -46.31 -12.72
N ILE A 18 -47.34 -45.31 -13.52
CA ILE A 18 -46.50 -44.14 -13.86
C ILE A 18 -46.56 -43.22 -12.64
N SER A 19 -45.47 -43.21 -11.84
CA SER A 19 -45.23 -42.16 -10.84
C SER A 19 -44.88 -40.86 -11.53
N PRO A 20 -45.53 -39.72 -11.21
CA PRO A 20 -45.12 -38.44 -11.75
C PRO A 20 -43.71 -38.08 -11.18
N ALA A 21 -42.75 -37.92 -12.07
CA ALA A 21 -41.47 -37.36 -11.73
C ALA A 21 -41.68 -35.94 -11.18
N ALA A 22 -41.40 -35.72 -9.91
CA ALA A 22 -41.37 -34.40 -9.33
C ALA A 22 -40.28 -33.59 -10.06
N VAL A 23 -40.67 -32.62 -10.85
CA VAL A 23 -39.81 -31.59 -11.40
C VAL A 23 -39.28 -30.81 -10.19
N ALA A 24 -38.03 -31.04 -9.82
CA ALA A 24 -37.32 -30.20 -8.83
C ALA A 24 -37.29 -28.79 -9.38
N ALA A 25 -37.94 -27.86 -8.70
CA ALA A 25 -37.80 -26.43 -8.95
C ALA A 25 -36.31 -26.07 -8.82
N PRO A 26 -35.75 -25.19 -9.67
CA PRO A 26 -34.39 -24.73 -9.52
C PRO A 26 -34.34 -24.05 -8.16
N GLN A 27 -33.52 -24.60 -7.24
CA GLN A 27 -33.11 -23.91 -6.04
C GLN A 27 -32.33 -22.69 -6.50
N THR A 28 -32.97 -21.54 -6.52
CA THR A 28 -32.27 -20.26 -6.52
C THR A 28 -31.53 -20.20 -5.20
N GLY A 29 -30.30 -20.73 -5.20
CA GLY A 29 -29.34 -20.50 -4.15
C GLY A 29 -29.14 -19.00 -4.09
N THR A 30 -29.79 -18.34 -3.14
CA THR A 30 -29.36 -17.04 -2.66
C THR A 30 -27.93 -17.26 -2.17
N GLN A 31 -26.94 -16.99 -3.04
CA GLN A 31 -25.59 -16.72 -2.56
C GLN A 31 -25.78 -15.57 -1.58
N SER A 32 -25.74 -15.91 -0.29
CA SER A 32 -25.50 -14.94 0.75
C SER A 32 -24.18 -14.26 0.37
N THR A 33 -24.27 -13.08 -0.20
CA THR A 33 -23.13 -12.18 -0.34
C THR A 33 -22.76 -11.84 1.09
N SER A 34 -21.89 -12.66 1.70
CA SER A 34 -21.23 -12.26 2.93
C SER A 34 -20.60 -10.90 2.64
N LYS A 35 -21.06 -9.85 3.32
CA LYS A 35 -20.47 -8.51 3.20
C LYS A 35 -18.96 -8.68 3.32
N GLN A 36 -18.23 -8.32 2.28
CA GLN A 36 -16.77 -8.39 2.30
C GLN A 36 -16.29 -7.50 3.45
N GLN A 37 -15.47 -8.06 4.33
CA GLN A 37 -14.90 -7.31 5.44
C GLN A 37 -13.76 -6.44 4.93
N PRO A 38 -13.60 -5.22 5.43
CA PRO A 38 -12.45 -4.39 5.14
C PRO A 38 -11.12 -5.11 5.38
N ILE A 39 -10.10 -4.67 4.65
CA ILE A 39 -8.72 -5.07 4.90
C ILE A 39 -8.39 -4.84 6.38
N ARG A 40 -7.69 -5.79 6.99
CA ARG A 40 -7.30 -5.74 8.39
C ARG A 40 -5.95 -6.36 8.62
N LEU A 41 -5.32 -6.10 9.76
CA LEU A 41 -4.10 -6.80 10.14
C LEU A 41 -4.39 -8.29 10.29
N HIS A 42 -3.45 -9.13 9.86
CA HIS A 42 -3.61 -10.58 9.94
C HIS A 42 -3.51 -11.05 11.40
N PRO A 43 -4.49 -11.80 11.93
CA PRO A 43 -4.57 -12.13 13.37
C PRO A 43 -3.39 -12.98 13.88
N ALA A 44 -2.75 -13.79 13.02
CA ALA A 44 -1.60 -14.61 13.40
C ALA A 44 -0.26 -13.87 13.21
N ASN A 45 -0.23 -12.77 12.43
CA ASN A 45 0.94 -11.95 12.23
C ASN A 45 0.53 -10.54 11.78
N PRO A 46 0.40 -9.57 12.68
CA PRO A 46 -0.08 -8.23 12.37
C PRO A 46 0.89 -7.40 11.50
N HIS A 47 2.05 -7.94 11.14
CA HIS A 47 2.93 -7.36 10.11
C HIS A 47 2.48 -7.65 8.68
N TYR A 48 1.41 -8.41 8.49
CA TYR A 48 0.78 -8.64 7.18
C TYR A 48 -0.71 -8.32 7.25
N PHE A 49 -1.33 -8.21 6.10
CA PHE A 49 -2.75 -7.90 6.01
C PHE A 49 -3.56 -9.16 5.70
N LEU A 50 -4.80 -9.17 6.16
CA LEU A 50 -5.83 -10.12 5.74
C LEU A 50 -6.85 -9.38 4.89
N PHE A 51 -6.89 -9.70 3.60
CA PHE A 51 -7.79 -9.10 2.63
C PHE A 51 -8.52 -10.18 1.83
N ARG A 52 -9.85 -10.15 1.85
CA ARG A 52 -10.72 -11.14 1.16
C ARG A 52 -10.31 -12.59 1.44
N GLY A 53 -9.98 -12.88 2.68
CA GLY A 53 -9.59 -14.23 3.13
C GLY A 53 -8.15 -14.66 2.80
N LYS A 54 -7.34 -13.78 2.22
CA LYS A 54 -5.94 -14.04 1.88
C LYS A 54 -5.01 -13.18 2.73
N ALA A 55 -3.90 -13.79 3.16
CA ALA A 55 -2.79 -13.02 3.73
C ALA A 55 -2.04 -12.34 2.58
N ILE A 56 -1.83 -11.04 2.69
CA ILE A 56 -1.14 -10.25 1.67
C ILE A 56 -0.12 -9.29 2.29
N ALA A 57 0.91 -8.96 1.50
CA ALA A 57 1.72 -7.76 1.62
C ALA A 57 1.28 -6.76 0.53
N LEU A 58 1.41 -5.47 0.78
CA LEU A 58 1.07 -4.43 -0.18
C LEU A 58 2.32 -3.98 -0.93
N ILE A 59 2.30 -4.07 -2.26
CA ILE A 59 3.48 -3.75 -3.08
C ILE A 59 3.01 -3.00 -4.33
N THR A 60 3.60 -1.83 -4.54
CA THR A 60 3.30 -1.01 -5.72
C THR A 60 4.44 -0.05 -6.07
N SER A 61 4.36 0.53 -7.24
CA SER A 61 4.95 1.79 -7.68
C SER A 61 3.81 2.58 -8.32
N GLY A 62 3.01 3.20 -7.48
CA GLY A 62 1.73 3.71 -7.92
C GLY A 62 1.17 4.77 -6.99
N GLU A 63 2.03 5.63 -6.47
CA GLU A 63 1.60 6.83 -5.80
C GLU A 63 0.99 7.79 -6.78
N HIS A 64 -0.32 7.73 -6.92
CA HIS A 64 -0.98 8.70 -7.75
C HIS A 64 -1.88 9.61 -6.94
N TYR A 65 -1.27 10.53 -6.25
CA TYR A 65 -1.92 11.48 -5.36
C TYR A 65 -3.05 12.27 -6.02
N GLY A 66 -2.85 12.67 -7.28
CA GLY A 66 -3.79 13.51 -8.00
C GLY A 66 -4.92 12.79 -8.74
N ALA A 67 -5.02 11.47 -8.70
CA ALA A 67 -5.89 10.67 -9.56
C ALA A 67 -7.37 11.12 -9.57
N VAL A 68 -7.92 11.52 -8.43
CA VAL A 68 -9.31 11.96 -8.32
C VAL A 68 -9.47 13.46 -8.48
N ILE A 69 -8.50 14.24 -8.00
CA ILE A 69 -8.59 15.70 -8.00
C ILE A 69 -8.23 16.34 -9.34
N ASN A 70 -7.48 15.64 -10.19
CA ASN A 70 -7.18 16.09 -11.55
C ASN A 70 -8.21 15.55 -12.54
N ALA A 71 -9.04 16.44 -13.08
CA ALA A 71 -10.08 16.07 -14.05
C ALA A 71 -9.51 15.50 -15.37
N ASP A 72 -8.24 15.74 -15.69
CA ASP A 72 -7.60 15.26 -16.91
C ASP A 72 -7.02 13.84 -16.76
N PHE A 73 -6.92 13.32 -15.53
CA PHE A 73 -6.36 12.01 -15.28
C PHE A 73 -7.39 10.87 -15.41
N ASP A 74 -7.11 9.89 -16.27
CA ASP A 74 -7.91 8.66 -16.44
C ASP A 74 -7.44 7.56 -15.48
N TYR A 75 -7.98 7.57 -14.27
CA TYR A 75 -7.63 6.57 -13.27
C TYR A 75 -8.06 5.14 -13.62
N HIS A 76 -8.98 4.92 -14.56
CA HIS A 76 -9.31 3.57 -15.03
C HIS A 76 -8.14 2.93 -15.75
N ARG A 77 -7.43 3.71 -16.61
CA ARG A 77 -6.20 3.26 -17.29
C ARG A 77 -5.07 3.02 -16.28
N TYR A 78 -4.90 3.94 -15.34
CA TYR A 78 -3.91 3.84 -14.27
C TYR A 78 -4.08 2.55 -13.46
N LEU A 79 -5.27 2.31 -12.91
CA LEU A 79 -5.55 1.10 -12.12
C LEU A 79 -5.45 -0.18 -12.96
N ALA A 80 -5.75 -0.11 -14.27
CA ALA A 80 -5.54 -1.22 -15.18
C ALA A 80 -4.06 -1.55 -15.36
N ALA A 81 -3.20 -0.54 -15.46
CA ALA A 81 -1.75 -0.72 -15.57
C ALA A 81 -1.16 -1.35 -14.30
N LEU A 82 -1.53 -0.86 -13.11
CA LEU A 82 -1.12 -1.47 -11.84
C LEU A 82 -1.51 -2.95 -11.76
N GLN A 83 -2.75 -3.28 -12.10
CA GLN A 83 -3.22 -4.68 -12.09
C GLN A 83 -2.45 -5.55 -13.09
N ALA A 84 -2.16 -5.04 -14.28
CA ALA A 84 -1.43 -5.77 -15.32
C ALA A 84 0.00 -6.12 -14.89
N ASP A 85 0.65 -5.24 -14.13
CA ASP A 85 1.99 -5.45 -13.56
C ASP A 85 1.96 -6.28 -12.26
N GLY A 86 0.78 -6.66 -11.76
CA GLY A 86 0.61 -7.50 -10.56
C GLY A 86 0.75 -6.74 -9.24
N LEU A 87 0.55 -5.44 -9.29
CA LEU A 87 0.58 -4.55 -8.13
C LEU A 87 -0.79 -4.48 -7.46
N ASN A 88 -0.84 -4.28 -6.15
CA ASN A 88 -2.05 -4.44 -5.36
C ASN A 88 -2.35 -3.27 -4.39
N TYR A 89 -1.70 -2.12 -4.60
CA TYR A 89 -1.78 -0.99 -3.69
C TYR A 89 -1.62 0.34 -4.44
N THR A 90 -2.17 1.42 -3.90
CA THR A 90 -1.97 2.81 -4.35
C THR A 90 -2.35 3.79 -3.25
N ARG A 91 -1.74 4.98 -3.25
CA ARG A 91 -2.12 6.10 -2.37
C ARG A 91 -2.92 7.15 -3.13
N LEU A 92 -3.75 7.90 -2.43
CA LEU A 92 -4.66 8.89 -3.01
C LEU A 92 -4.84 10.10 -2.10
N PHE A 93 -4.54 11.31 -2.59
CA PHE A 93 -4.87 12.55 -1.89
C PHE A 93 -6.29 13.00 -2.23
N THR A 94 -6.97 13.57 -1.25
CA THR A 94 -8.40 13.85 -1.34
C THR A 94 -8.74 15.35 -1.49
N GLY A 95 -7.75 16.17 -1.87
CA GLY A 95 -7.98 17.56 -2.30
C GLY A 95 -7.95 18.62 -1.21
N SER A 96 -7.51 18.28 0.01
CA SER A 96 -7.16 19.27 1.04
C SER A 96 -5.84 19.99 0.76
N TYR A 97 -5.04 19.39 -0.12
CA TYR A 97 -3.72 19.85 -0.56
C TYR A 97 -3.64 19.84 -2.09
N VAL A 98 -2.97 20.82 -2.65
CA VAL A 98 -2.58 20.91 -4.06
C VAL A 98 -1.20 21.53 -4.17
N GLU A 99 -0.50 21.22 -5.25
CA GLU A 99 0.85 21.70 -5.51
C GLU A 99 0.90 22.87 -6.49
N VAL A 100 2.02 23.57 -6.46
CA VAL A 100 2.26 24.70 -7.35
C VAL A 100 2.77 24.18 -8.70
N PRO A 101 2.07 24.46 -9.82
CA PRO A 101 2.47 23.95 -11.12
C PRO A 101 3.93 24.26 -11.45
N ALA A 102 4.67 23.26 -11.96
CA ALA A 102 6.07 23.32 -12.39
C ALA A 102 7.08 23.84 -11.34
N LYS A 103 6.69 23.88 -10.05
CA LYS A 103 7.56 24.38 -8.96
C LYS A 103 7.72 23.39 -7.82
N SER A 104 6.79 22.46 -7.64
CA SER A 104 6.87 21.48 -6.55
C SER A 104 7.83 20.37 -6.95
N PHE A 105 8.88 20.19 -6.18
CA PHE A 105 9.85 19.10 -6.25
C PHE A 105 10.50 18.86 -7.62
N GLY A 106 10.36 19.78 -8.58
CA GLY A 106 10.88 19.64 -9.95
C GLY A 106 10.04 18.75 -10.86
N ILE A 107 8.84 18.37 -10.44
CA ILE A 107 7.91 17.54 -11.21
C ILE A 107 7.27 18.36 -12.32
N LEU A 108 7.43 17.93 -13.60
CA LEU A 108 6.94 18.67 -14.76
C LEU A 108 5.44 18.45 -15.01
N HIS A 109 4.98 17.21 -14.95
CA HIS A 109 3.58 16.82 -15.16
C HIS A 109 3.01 16.29 -13.85
N ASN A 110 2.66 17.20 -12.98
CA ASN A 110 2.28 16.92 -11.61
C ASN A 110 0.75 16.91 -11.47
N ASP A 111 0.17 15.74 -11.28
CA ASP A 111 -1.28 15.60 -11.14
C ASP A 111 -1.84 16.16 -9.82
N LEU A 112 -0.97 16.45 -8.81
CA LEU A 112 -1.33 17.29 -7.65
C LEU A 112 -1.39 18.79 -7.96
N ALA A 113 -0.96 19.19 -9.15
CA ALA A 113 -1.03 20.55 -9.67
C ALA A 113 -1.88 20.60 -10.95
N PRO A 114 -3.20 20.30 -10.88
CA PRO A 114 -4.05 20.30 -12.06
C PRO A 114 -4.03 21.64 -12.79
N GLU A 115 -4.17 21.60 -14.11
CA GLU A 115 -4.30 22.78 -14.92
C GLU A 115 -5.46 23.71 -14.47
N PRO A 116 -5.41 25.01 -14.75
CA PRO A 116 -6.47 25.94 -14.38
C PRO A 116 -7.86 25.46 -14.82
N GLY A 117 -8.79 25.33 -13.87
CA GLY A 117 -10.15 24.82 -14.11
C GLY A 117 -10.25 23.28 -14.13
N ARG A 118 -9.17 22.55 -13.92
CA ARG A 118 -9.15 21.07 -13.88
C ARG A 118 -9.07 20.52 -12.46
N PHE A 119 -8.94 21.38 -11.45
CA PHE A 119 -8.97 20.97 -10.04
C PHE A 119 -10.40 20.66 -9.57
N VAL A 120 -10.66 19.39 -9.34
CA VAL A 120 -11.91 18.85 -8.77
C VAL A 120 -11.73 18.69 -7.27
N ALA A 121 -12.09 19.72 -6.51
CA ALA A 121 -12.00 19.72 -5.05
C ALA A 121 -13.23 19.07 -4.40
N PRO A 122 -13.15 18.58 -3.13
CA PRO A 122 -14.30 18.07 -2.39
C PRO A 122 -15.38 19.11 -2.12
N TRP A 123 -15.04 20.39 -2.17
CA TRP A 123 -15.97 21.52 -1.93
C TRP A 123 -16.45 22.13 -3.24
N ALA A 124 -17.70 22.55 -3.26
CA ALA A 124 -18.28 23.27 -4.39
C ALA A 124 -17.66 24.66 -4.53
N ARG A 125 -17.68 25.19 -5.75
CA ARG A 125 -17.32 26.58 -6.02
C ARG A 125 -18.50 27.48 -5.70
N GLY A 126 -18.26 28.54 -4.94
CA GLY A 126 -19.22 29.63 -4.73
C GLY A 126 -19.30 30.58 -5.92
N ASP A 127 -20.04 31.69 -5.75
CA ASP A 127 -20.19 32.71 -6.80
C ASP A 127 -19.06 33.76 -6.80
N ALA A 128 -18.29 33.86 -5.71
CA ALA A 128 -17.22 34.83 -5.59
C ALA A 128 -15.97 34.38 -6.36
N SER A 129 -15.46 35.21 -7.27
CA SER A 129 -14.19 34.98 -7.94
C SER A 129 -12.99 35.18 -7.01
N GLY A 130 -11.81 34.65 -7.41
CA GLY A 130 -10.53 34.94 -6.76
C GLY A 130 -9.92 33.77 -6.00
N TYR A 131 -10.19 32.52 -6.40
CA TYR A 131 -9.33 31.40 -5.99
C TYR A 131 -7.94 31.56 -6.61
N ALA A 132 -6.88 31.38 -5.82
CA ALA A 132 -5.49 31.59 -6.26
C ALA A 132 -5.08 30.67 -7.41
N GLY A 133 -5.62 29.45 -7.50
CA GLY A 133 -5.45 28.52 -8.62
C GLY A 133 -6.41 28.75 -9.80
N GLY A 134 -7.15 29.87 -9.80
CA GLY A 134 -8.08 30.25 -10.87
C GLY A 134 -9.53 29.84 -10.60
N GLY A 135 -10.45 30.67 -11.11
CA GLY A 135 -11.89 30.50 -10.96
C GLY A 135 -12.46 31.06 -9.65
N ASN A 136 -13.60 30.54 -9.25
CA ASN A 136 -14.32 30.99 -8.06
C ASN A 136 -13.75 30.37 -6.78
N LYS A 137 -13.95 31.06 -5.66
CA LYS A 137 -13.62 30.58 -4.31
C LYS A 137 -14.49 29.38 -3.93
N PHE A 138 -14.00 28.56 -3.00
CA PHE A 138 -14.74 27.43 -2.47
C PHE A 138 -15.77 27.86 -1.42
N ASP A 139 -16.87 27.12 -1.35
CA ASP A 139 -17.76 27.12 -0.19
C ASP A 139 -17.52 25.83 0.62
N LEU A 140 -16.84 25.94 1.75
CA LEU A 140 -16.47 24.80 2.59
C LEU A 140 -17.68 24.16 3.33
N ASP A 141 -18.87 24.76 3.24
CA ASP A 141 -20.11 24.18 3.73
C ASP A 141 -20.88 23.42 2.64
N GLN A 142 -20.46 23.48 1.39
CA GLN A 142 -21.09 22.81 0.26
C GLN A 142 -20.17 21.76 -0.37
N TRP A 143 -20.66 20.53 -0.51
CA TRP A 143 -19.92 19.45 -1.13
C TRP A 143 -20.02 19.47 -2.64
N ASN A 144 -18.93 19.13 -3.33
CA ASN A 144 -18.89 18.98 -4.79
C ASN A 144 -19.35 17.55 -5.19
N PRO A 145 -20.50 17.37 -5.79
CA PRO A 145 -20.99 16.04 -6.18
C PRO A 145 -20.13 15.36 -7.25
N GLU A 146 -19.45 16.12 -8.10
CA GLU A 146 -18.52 15.60 -9.10
C GLU A 146 -17.32 14.91 -8.42
N PHE A 147 -16.70 15.57 -7.44
CA PHE A 147 -15.60 14.99 -6.68
C PHE A 147 -16.03 13.65 -6.05
N PHE A 148 -17.13 13.62 -5.31
CA PHE A 148 -17.57 12.40 -4.62
C PHE A 148 -18.03 11.30 -5.59
N SER A 149 -18.50 11.64 -6.79
CA SER A 149 -18.77 10.67 -7.84
C SER A 149 -17.47 10.01 -8.34
N ARG A 150 -16.44 10.83 -8.67
CA ARG A 150 -15.12 10.35 -9.08
C ARG A 150 -14.46 9.53 -7.97
N PHE A 151 -14.52 10.01 -6.73
CA PHE A 151 -13.93 9.35 -5.57
C PHE A 151 -14.51 7.94 -5.35
N ARG A 152 -15.83 7.81 -5.34
CA ARG A 152 -16.48 6.50 -5.21
C ARG A 152 -16.19 5.58 -6.39
N ASP A 153 -16.16 6.11 -7.60
CA ASP A 153 -15.86 5.32 -8.80
C ASP A 153 -14.40 4.82 -8.79
N PHE A 154 -13.45 5.66 -8.39
CA PHE A 154 -12.06 5.26 -8.18
C PHE A 154 -11.94 4.11 -7.17
N LEU A 155 -12.58 4.22 -6.01
CA LEU A 155 -12.55 3.18 -4.98
C LEU A 155 -13.21 1.87 -5.46
N ALA A 156 -14.31 1.97 -6.20
CA ALA A 156 -15.00 0.83 -6.78
C ALA A 156 -14.15 0.13 -7.84
N GLU A 157 -13.49 0.90 -8.71
CA GLU A 157 -12.61 0.37 -9.75
C GLU A 157 -11.38 -0.33 -9.13
N ALA A 158 -10.73 0.30 -8.15
CA ALA A 158 -9.64 -0.29 -7.39
C ALA A 158 -10.09 -1.60 -6.69
N SER A 159 -11.27 -1.60 -6.07
CA SER A 159 -11.85 -2.78 -5.42
C SER A 159 -12.06 -3.93 -6.41
N ARG A 160 -12.62 -3.65 -7.60
CA ARG A 160 -12.80 -4.67 -8.64
C ARG A 160 -11.49 -5.31 -9.10
N ARG A 161 -10.40 -4.54 -9.08
CA ARG A 161 -9.06 -4.98 -9.46
C ARG A 161 -8.28 -5.62 -8.33
N GLY A 162 -8.81 -5.61 -7.09
CA GLY A 162 -8.11 -6.13 -5.93
C GLY A 162 -6.99 -5.23 -5.43
N ILE A 163 -7.05 -3.94 -5.76
CA ILE A 163 -6.10 -2.91 -5.35
C ILE A 163 -6.61 -2.24 -4.07
N VAL A 164 -5.76 -2.19 -3.05
CA VAL A 164 -5.99 -1.46 -1.81
C VAL A 164 -5.64 0.01 -2.03
N VAL A 165 -6.49 0.90 -1.53
CA VAL A 165 -6.30 2.35 -1.61
C VAL A 165 -6.01 2.90 -0.22
N GLU A 166 -4.86 3.52 -0.03
CA GLU A 166 -4.56 4.33 1.13
C GLU A 166 -5.00 5.77 0.85
N ILE A 167 -6.01 6.21 1.58
CA ILE A 167 -6.62 7.53 1.43
C ILE A 167 -5.93 8.49 2.37
N THR A 168 -5.09 9.36 1.84
CA THR A 168 -4.42 10.43 2.57
C THR A 168 -5.37 11.60 2.76
N LEU A 169 -5.79 11.83 4.01
CA LEU A 169 -6.75 12.88 4.33
C LEU A 169 -6.13 14.28 4.24
N PHE A 170 -4.92 14.43 4.76
CA PHE A 170 -4.20 15.70 4.80
C PHE A 170 -2.76 15.53 4.34
N SER A 171 -2.09 16.62 3.99
CA SER A 171 -0.67 16.66 3.67
C SER A 171 -0.04 17.94 4.20
N SER A 172 1.21 17.84 4.60
CA SER A 172 2.03 19.01 4.89
C SER A 172 2.07 19.99 3.71
N HIS A 173 2.14 21.29 4.00
CA HIS A 173 2.11 22.30 2.94
C HIS A 173 3.49 22.67 2.40
N TYR A 174 4.58 22.27 3.05
CA TYR A 174 5.99 22.53 2.68
C TYR A 174 6.36 24.02 2.55
N GLY A 175 5.40 24.93 2.51
CA GLY A 175 5.64 26.37 2.43
C GLY A 175 4.42 27.22 2.15
N GLN A 176 4.66 28.54 2.07
CA GLN A 176 3.62 29.53 1.82
C GLN A 176 2.93 29.34 0.46
N ALA A 177 3.65 28.90 -0.56
CA ALA A 177 3.10 28.78 -1.91
C ALA A 177 1.99 27.73 -2.02
N GLN A 178 2.12 26.60 -1.30
CA GLN A 178 1.07 25.58 -1.23
C GLN A 178 -0.10 26.05 -0.35
N TRP A 179 0.20 26.75 0.74
CA TRP A 179 -0.84 27.36 1.57
C TRP A 179 -1.69 28.38 0.79
N ASP A 180 -1.06 29.16 -0.10
CA ASP A 180 -1.77 30.12 -0.94
C ASP A 180 -2.78 29.46 -1.90
N LEU A 181 -2.60 28.18 -2.20
CA LEU A 181 -3.53 27.38 -3.02
C LEU A 181 -4.54 26.56 -2.19
N SER A 182 -4.32 26.42 -0.89
CA SER A 182 -5.18 25.59 -0.04
C SER A 182 -6.62 26.09 -0.02
N PRO A 183 -7.63 25.23 -0.15
CA PRO A 183 -9.03 25.60 0.07
C PRO A 183 -9.31 26.18 1.45
N PHE A 184 -8.52 25.80 2.45
CA PHE A 184 -8.66 26.33 3.82
C PHE A 184 -8.10 27.75 4.00
N ASN A 185 -7.30 28.24 3.05
CA ASN A 185 -6.81 29.62 3.10
C ASN A 185 -7.98 30.61 2.95
N PRO A 186 -8.11 31.64 3.83
CA PRO A 186 -9.22 32.59 3.78
C PRO A 186 -9.33 33.37 2.47
N GLY A 187 -8.24 33.47 1.71
CA GLY A 187 -8.25 34.04 0.36
C GLY A 187 -8.99 33.17 -0.65
N ASN A 188 -9.16 31.87 -0.41
CA ASN A 188 -9.64 30.88 -1.36
C ASN A 188 -11.06 30.37 -1.07
N ASN A 189 -11.68 30.75 0.05
CA ASN A 189 -13.03 30.33 0.39
C ASN A 189 -13.94 31.52 0.74
N VAL A 190 -15.23 31.26 0.79
CA VAL A 190 -16.24 32.28 1.18
C VAL A 190 -16.64 32.19 2.66
N ASN A 191 -16.06 31.26 3.41
CA ASN A 191 -16.47 30.92 4.77
C ASN A 191 -15.71 31.71 5.84
N ALA A 192 -14.90 32.69 5.46
CA ALA A 192 -14.09 33.50 6.36
C ALA A 192 -13.28 32.67 7.37
N THR A 193 -12.53 31.69 6.86
CA THR A 193 -11.61 30.90 7.68
C THR A 193 -10.55 31.77 8.32
N SER A 194 -9.98 31.33 9.43
CA SER A 194 -8.98 32.08 10.20
C SER A 194 -7.71 32.33 9.37
N ALA A 195 -7.21 33.55 9.42
CA ALA A 195 -5.89 33.87 8.87
C ALA A 195 -4.81 33.38 9.84
N ILE A 196 -4.07 32.36 9.43
CA ILE A 196 -3.04 31.69 10.22
C ILE A 196 -1.72 31.62 9.44
N ASP A 197 -0.61 31.39 10.14
CA ASP A 197 0.61 30.87 9.51
C ASP A 197 0.35 29.43 9.03
N TRP A 198 0.84 29.05 7.86
CA TRP A 198 0.60 27.72 7.27
C TRP A 198 1.06 26.58 8.17
N ARG A 199 2.09 26.81 9.03
CA ARG A 199 2.56 25.85 10.03
C ARG A 199 1.57 25.57 11.16
N GLN A 200 0.55 26.41 11.32
CA GLN A 200 -0.52 26.20 12.31
C GLN A 200 -1.67 25.36 11.76
N LEU A 201 -1.71 25.10 10.44
CA LEU A 201 -2.83 24.42 9.79
C LEU A 201 -3.13 23.06 10.43
N HIS A 202 -2.07 22.28 10.69
CA HIS A 202 -2.16 20.96 11.29
C HIS A 202 -1.82 20.99 12.78
N THR A 203 -2.51 21.89 13.49
CA THR A 203 -2.50 22.00 14.96
C THR A 203 -3.92 22.24 15.48
N LEU A 204 -4.15 22.05 16.77
CA LEU A 204 -5.45 22.36 17.40
C LEU A 204 -5.70 23.88 17.53
N GLU A 205 -4.69 24.72 17.25
CA GLU A 205 -4.75 26.19 17.36
C GLU A 205 -4.91 26.87 15.99
N ASN A 206 -5.60 26.24 15.04
CA ASN A 206 -5.82 26.78 13.69
C ASN A 206 -7.14 27.57 13.54
N GLY A 207 -7.75 27.99 14.66
CA GLY A 207 -8.97 28.77 14.70
C GLY A 207 -10.20 27.98 14.22
N ASN A 208 -11.05 28.62 13.42
CA ASN A 208 -12.26 27.96 12.91
C ASN A 208 -11.99 26.95 11.78
N ILE A 209 -10.77 26.85 11.28
CA ILE A 209 -10.37 25.85 10.25
C ILE A 209 -10.55 24.44 10.79
N LEU A 210 -10.30 24.22 12.09
CA LEU A 210 -10.44 22.91 12.72
C LEU A 210 -11.83 22.28 12.49
N ALA A 211 -12.89 23.08 12.57
CA ALA A 211 -14.24 22.60 12.34
C ALA A 211 -14.49 22.19 10.87
N PHE A 212 -13.87 22.87 9.91
CA PHE A 212 -13.95 22.50 8.50
C PHE A 212 -13.11 21.24 8.20
N GLN A 213 -11.95 21.09 8.83
CA GLN A 213 -11.15 19.86 8.75
C GLN A 213 -11.91 18.65 9.30
N GLU A 214 -12.60 18.80 10.44
CA GLU A 214 -13.45 17.74 10.99
C GLU A 214 -14.58 17.34 10.03
N LYS A 215 -15.35 18.32 9.53
CA LYS A 215 -16.42 18.06 8.56
C LYS A 215 -15.89 17.31 7.34
N TYR A 216 -14.75 17.73 6.82
CA TYR A 216 -14.11 17.13 5.66
C TYR A 216 -13.65 15.69 5.93
N ALA A 217 -12.88 15.45 6.99
CA ALA A 217 -12.40 14.12 7.34
C ALA A 217 -13.58 13.14 7.53
N ARG A 218 -14.61 13.54 8.30
CA ARG A 218 -15.83 12.73 8.49
C ARG A 218 -16.53 12.44 7.16
N LYS A 219 -16.63 13.42 6.26
CA LYS A 219 -17.26 13.23 4.94
C LYS A 219 -16.50 12.23 4.08
N ILE A 220 -15.17 12.30 4.00
CA ILE A 220 -14.35 11.34 3.25
C ILE A 220 -14.52 9.94 3.84
N VAL A 221 -14.43 9.80 5.17
CA VAL A 221 -14.62 8.52 5.88
C VAL A 221 -16.00 7.94 5.61
N HIS A 222 -17.05 8.76 5.68
CA HIS A 222 -18.43 8.35 5.40
C HIS A 222 -18.59 7.78 3.98
N GLU A 223 -18.07 8.49 2.98
CA GLU A 223 -18.18 8.09 1.57
C GLU A 223 -17.36 6.83 1.24
N ALA A 224 -16.24 6.63 1.93
CA ALA A 224 -15.38 5.47 1.73
C ALA A 224 -15.83 4.22 2.52
N ASN A 225 -16.69 4.36 3.52
CA ASN A 225 -16.95 3.30 4.50
C ASN A 225 -17.55 2.00 3.92
N SER A 226 -18.17 2.06 2.75
CA SER A 226 -18.76 0.86 2.13
C SER A 226 -17.73 -0.02 1.40
N PHE A 227 -16.50 0.45 1.20
CA PHE A 227 -15.45 -0.23 0.44
C PHE A 227 -14.58 -1.09 1.36
N ASP A 228 -14.22 -2.30 0.91
CA ASP A 228 -13.41 -3.25 1.67
C ASP A 228 -11.90 -3.08 1.48
N ASN A 229 -11.50 -2.27 0.50
CA ASN A 229 -10.12 -2.07 0.04
C ASN A 229 -9.53 -0.72 0.45
N VAL A 230 -9.95 -0.16 1.57
CA VAL A 230 -9.55 1.19 2.01
C VAL A 230 -8.74 1.12 3.30
N VAL A 231 -7.73 1.99 3.38
CA VAL A 231 -6.98 2.38 4.57
C VAL A 231 -7.03 3.91 4.66
N PHE A 232 -7.13 4.49 5.86
CA PHE A 232 -7.05 5.95 6.04
C PHE A 232 -5.68 6.34 6.57
N GLU A 233 -4.99 7.21 5.85
CA GLU A 233 -3.79 7.88 6.30
C GLU A 233 -4.15 9.26 6.85
N ILE A 234 -3.62 9.58 8.03
CA ILE A 234 -3.95 10.83 8.72
C ILE A 234 -3.39 12.04 7.97
N GLN A 235 -2.09 12.04 7.74
CA GLN A 235 -1.36 13.15 7.13
C GLN A 235 -0.08 12.65 6.47
N ASN A 236 0.16 13.09 5.24
CA ASN A 236 1.44 12.92 4.58
C ASN A 236 2.50 13.85 5.19
N GLU A 237 3.65 13.29 5.52
CA GLU A 237 4.88 13.97 5.99
C GLU A 237 4.69 15.04 7.08
N PRO A 238 4.03 14.74 8.22
CA PRO A 238 3.73 15.74 9.24
C PRO A 238 4.97 16.46 9.79
N TRP A 239 6.15 15.84 9.68
CA TRP A 239 7.42 16.45 10.05
C TRP A 239 7.85 17.59 9.12
N SER A 240 7.32 17.70 7.90
CA SER A 240 7.69 18.76 6.97
C SER A 240 7.12 20.13 7.35
N ASP A 241 5.96 20.17 8.00
CA ASP A 241 5.41 21.43 8.54
C ASP A 241 6.11 21.85 9.83
N ARG A 242 6.36 20.88 10.73
CA ARG A 242 6.82 21.12 12.10
C ARG A 242 7.85 20.08 12.53
N PRO A 243 9.08 20.15 11.96
CA PRO A 243 10.10 19.11 12.18
C PRO A 243 10.70 19.17 13.58
N VAL A 244 10.88 17.98 14.15
CA VAL A 244 11.74 17.74 15.31
C VAL A 244 12.85 16.80 14.90
N LEU A 245 14.08 17.29 14.88
CA LEU A 245 15.24 16.47 14.57
C LEU A 245 15.41 15.36 15.63
N SER A 246 15.19 14.12 15.22
CA SER A 246 15.33 12.92 16.06
C SER A 246 16.74 12.31 16.00
N GLY A 247 17.41 12.46 14.87
CA GLY A 247 18.73 11.89 14.65
C GLY A 247 19.30 12.23 13.28
N VAL A 248 20.41 11.60 12.96
CA VAL A 248 21.07 11.73 11.65
C VAL A 248 21.46 10.34 11.13
N ILE A 249 21.35 10.14 9.83
CA ILE A 249 21.73 8.87 9.17
C ILE A 249 23.25 8.69 9.24
N ASN A 250 23.99 9.74 8.86
CA ASN A 250 25.46 9.72 8.91
C ASN A 250 25.99 10.83 9.85
N PRO A 251 26.39 10.49 11.08
CA PRO A 251 26.89 11.46 12.04
C PRO A 251 28.25 12.08 11.67
N TYR A 252 28.93 11.56 10.66
CA TYR A 252 30.23 12.04 10.19
C TYR A 252 30.11 13.14 9.12
N LEU A 253 28.93 13.36 8.55
CA LEU A 253 28.69 14.52 7.67
C LEU A 253 28.75 15.83 8.47
N ARG A 254 29.49 16.81 7.94
CA ARG A 254 29.67 18.10 8.61
C ARG A 254 29.50 19.27 7.65
N PRO A 255 28.87 20.37 8.11
CA PRO A 255 28.04 20.41 9.32
C PRO A 255 26.85 19.45 9.18
N PRO A 256 26.31 18.88 10.29
CA PRO A 256 25.03 18.21 10.21
C PRO A 256 23.98 19.30 9.92
N PRO A 257 23.52 19.43 8.70
CA PRO A 257 22.56 20.47 8.40
C PRO A 257 21.24 20.05 9.04
N ARG A 258 20.61 20.94 9.77
CA ARG A 258 19.25 20.72 10.30
C ARG A 258 18.23 20.44 9.20
N ASP A 259 18.52 20.90 7.96
CA ASP A 259 17.65 20.83 6.81
C ASP A 259 18.29 20.00 5.68
N ASN A 260 19.10 19.00 6.01
CA ASN A 260 19.71 18.13 5.00
C ASN A 260 18.86 16.87 4.84
N PHE A 261 17.81 16.98 4.04
CA PHE A 261 16.86 15.91 3.75
C PHE A 261 17.53 14.53 3.61
N PRO A 262 18.65 14.29 2.90
CA PRO A 262 19.11 12.91 2.85
C PRO A 262 19.82 12.43 4.13
N ASN A 263 19.96 13.26 5.17
CA ASN A 263 20.68 12.91 6.38
C ASN A 263 19.94 13.14 7.71
N SER A 264 18.98 14.05 7.78
CA SER A 264 18.19 14.30 9.00
C SER A 264 17.04 13.32 9.14
N VAL A 265 16.89 12.74 10.34
CA VAL A 265 15.72 11.94 10.72
C VAL A 265 14.76 12.84 11.48
N ASP A 266 13.64 13.17 10.87
CA ASP A 266 12.68 14.13 11.38
C ASP A 266 11.39 13.45 11.82
N LEU A 267 10.83 13.92 12.94
CA LEU A 267 9.53 13.57 13.50
C LEU A 267 8.63 14.82 13.52
N ALA A 268 7.33 14.63 13.62
CA ALA A 268 6.41 15.71 13.92
C ALA A 268 6.55 16.17 15.38
N ASP A 269 6.29 17.46 15.65
CA ASP A 269 6.25 17.99 17.02
C ASP A 269 4.93 17.63 17.76
N ASP A 270 4.89 17.89 19.07
CA ASP A 270 3.74 17.55 19.91
C ASP A 270 2.45 18.21 19.44
N ALA A 271 2.49 19.45 18.93
CA ALA A 271 1.29 20.15 18.45
C ALA A 271 0.71 19.48 17.20
N SER A 272 1.55 18.97 16.30
CA SER A 272 1.13 18.15 15.16
C SER A 272 0.59 16.79 15.63
N LEU A 273 1.26 16.14 16.58
CA LEU A 273 0.81 14.85 17.12
C LEU A 273 -0.56 14.96 17.81
N ASP A 274 -0.83 16.02 18.57
CA ASP A 274 -2.13 16.27 19.20
C ASP A 274 -3.24 16.45 18.15
N TRP A 275 -2.93 17.15 17.06
CA TRP A 275 -3.87 17.32 15.95
C TRP A 275 -4.09 16.00 15.20
N GLN A 276 -3.05 15.23 14.91
CA GLN A 276 -3.16 13.91 14.28
C GLN A 276 -4.00 12.96 15.14
N ALA A 277 -3.82 12.98 16.47
CA ALA A 277 -4.66 12.22 17.40
C ALA A 277 -6.13 12.59 17.29
N ARG A 278 -6.43 13.89 17.13
CA ARG A 278 -7.79 14.36 16.90
C ARG A 278 -8.37 13.89 15.57
N VAL A 279 -7.58 13.86 14.50
CA VAL A 279 -8.03 13.30 13.21
C VAL A 279 -8.32 11.80 13.32
N ALA A 280 -7.45 11.03 13.98
CA ALA A 280 -7.69 9.60 14.23
C ALA A 280 -8.98 9.37 15.05
N GLU A 281 -9.25 10.26 16.01
CA GLU A 281 -10.51 10.26 16.77
C GLU A 281 -11.72 10.52 15.88
N TRP A 282 -11.67 11.51 14.97
CA TRP A 282 -12.76 11.79 14.01
C TRP A 282 -13.06 10.58 13.12
N ILE A 283 -12.03 9.91 12.60
CA ILE A 283 -12.18 8.69 11.80
C ILE A 283 -12.92 7.62 12.64
N THR A 284 -12.42 7.34 13.83
CA THR A 284 -12.98 6.30 14.71
C THR A 284 -14.41 6.60 15.13
N GLN A 285 -14.71 7.87 15.46
CA GLN A 285 -16.05 8.31 15.86
C GLN A 285 -17.02 8.21 14.68
N GLU A 286 -16.65 8.69 13.49
CA GLU A 286 -17.51 8.60 12.31
C GLU A 286 -17.83 7.13 12.00
N GLU A 287 -16.81 6.29 11.96
CA GLU A 287 -17.03 4.86 11.71
C GLU A 287 -17.83 4.17 12.79
N SER A 288 -17.86 4.69 14.04
CA SER A 288 -18.66 4.09 15.13
C SER A 288 -20.14 3.98 14.80
N ALA A 289 -20.66 4.88 13.98
CA ALA A 289 -22.03 4.90 13.48
C ALA A 289 -22.21 4.20 12.11
N LEU A 290 -21.13 3.70 11.50
CA LEU A 290 -21.12 3.10 10.17
C LEU A 290 -20.87 1.58 10.23
N PRO A 291 -21.14 0.83 9.16
CA PRO A 291 -21.01 -0.63 9.17
C PRO A 291 -19.60 -1.17 9.33
N ASN A 292 -18.59 -0.47 8.82
CA ASN A 292 -17.23 -0.98 8.69
C ASN A 292 -16.25 -0.20 9.57
N ARG A 293 -15.10 -0.83 9.83
CA ARG A 293 -13.94 -0.24 10.54
C ARG A 293 -12.73 -0.47 9.68
N HIS A 294 -12.02 0.60 9.34
CA HIS A 294 -10.83 0.55 8.50
C HIS A 294 -9.56 0.74 9.31
N LEU A 295 -8.44 0.34 8.75
CA LEU A 295 -7.13 0.58 9.31
C LEU A 295 -6.79 2.07 9.20
N ILE A 296 -6.09 2.58 10.21
CA ILE A 296 -5.56 3.96 10.23
C ILE A 296 -4.05 3.87 10.15
N ALA A 297 -3.47 4.62 9.21
CA ALA A 297 -2.04 4.75 9.00
C ALA A 297 -1.56 6.12 9.51
N GLN A 298 -0.36 6.14 10.07
CA GLN A 298 0.33 7.34 10.52
C GLN A 298 1.69 7.41 9.86
N ASN A 299 1.98 8.50 9.15
CA ASN A 299 3.35 8.83 8.77
C ASN A 299 4.12 9.19 10.04
N TYR A 300 5.14 8.42 10.37
CA TYR A 300 5.87 8.54 11.63
C TYR A 300 7.17 9.30 11.49
N ALA A 301 8.00 8.93 10.51
CA ALA A 301 9.30 9.55 10.26
C ALA A 301 9.78 9.30 8.83
N ASN A 302 10.74 10.11 8.40
CA ASN A 302 11.59 9.74 7.28
C ASN A 302 12.68 8.73 7.73
N PHE A 303 13.21 7.93 6.79
CA PHE A 303 14.30 6.96 6.90
C PHE A 303 14.11 5.87 7.96
N GLN A 304 14.23 6.19 9.25
CA GLN A 304 14.15 5.23 10.36
C GLN A 304 14.06 5.96 11.68
N ALA A 305 13.18 5.51 12.56
CA ALA A 305 13.12 5.96 13.94
C ALA A 305 12.51 4.85 14.82
N PRO A 306 12.93 4.70 16.09
CA PRO A 306 12.19 3.88 17.01
C PRO A 306 10.87 4.56 17.36
N VAL A 307 9.76 3.86 17.15
CA VAL A 307 8.42 4.34 17.51
C VAL A 307 8.26 4.25 19.02
N ARG A 308 8.21 5.39 19.70
CA ARG A 308 8.11 5.46 21.18
C ARG A 308 6.67 5.48 21.66
N ALA A 309 5.79 6.08 20.89
CA ALA A 309 4.37 6.13 21.18
C ALA A 309 3.59 6.16 19.85
N LEU A 310 2.56 5.35 19.75
CA LEU A 310 1.61 5.39 18.64
C LEU A 310 0.34 6.09 19.08
N LEU A 311 -0.26 6.81 18.15
CA LEU A 311 -1.57 7.40 18.38
C LEU A 311 -2.64 6.29 18.57
N PRO A 312 -3.64 6.51 19.43
CA PRO A 312 -4.75 5.58 19.58
C PRO A 312 -5.43 5.28 18.24
N GLY A 313 -5.73 4.00 17.99
CA GLY A 313 -6.39 3.57 16.75
C GLY A 313 -5.46 3.31 15.57
N VAL A 314 -4.21 3.78 15.59
CA VAL A 314 -3.24 3.53 14.52
C VAL A 314 -2.88 2.04 14.42
N SER A 315 -2.93 1.52 13.21
CA SER A 315 -2.69 0.13 12.86
C SER A 315 -1.49 -0.05 11.94
N ILE A 316 -1.13 0.99 11.18
CA ILE A 316 -0.03 1.01 10.22
C ILE A 316 0.89 2.18 10.57
N VAL A 317 2.19 1.91 10.59
CA VAL A 317 3.22 2.92 10.82
C VAL A 317 3.99 3.10 9.53
N ASN A 318 3.84 4.25 8.92
CA ASN A 318 4.45 4.59 7.65
C ASN A 318 5.79 5.30 7.85
N PHE A 319 6.75 4.94 7.02
CA PHE A 319 8.05 5.58 6.90
C PHE A 319 8.29 5.97 5.45
N HIS A 320 8.78 7.18 5.22
CA HIS A 320 9.22 7.60 3.90
C HIS A 320 10.73 7.41 3.75
N TYR A 321 11.19 7.12 2.53
CA TYR A 321 12.62 6.94 2.19
C TYR A 321 13.34 5.93 3.09
N ALA A 322 12.63 4.85 3.49
CA ALA A 322 12.95 4.01 4.62
C ALA A 322 14.14 3.07 4.39
N TYR A 323 14.89 2.84 5.44
CA TYR A 323 15.86 1.76 5.53
C TYR A 323 15.27 0.53 6.24
N ALA A 324 15.88 -0.63 6.05
CA ALA A 324 15.52 -1.86 6.78
C ALA A 324 15.46 -1.67 8.31
N ALA A 325 16.24 -0.75 8.84
CA ALA A 325 16.24 -0.40 10.26
C ALA A 325 14.88 0.12 10.74
N ALA A 326 14.06 0.75 9.89
CA ALA A 326 12.71 1.15 10.26
C ALA A 326 11.86 -0.06 10.67
N VAL A 327 12.00 -1.17 9.96
CA VAL A 327 11.33 -2.44 10.33
C VAL A 327 11.96 -3.04 11.59
N LEU A 328 13.29 -3.22 11.59
CA LEU A 328 13.99 -3.95 12.64
C LEU A 328 13.87 -3.30 14.02
N LEU A 329 13.86 -1.96 14.07
CA LEU A 329 13.66 -1.19 15.30
C LEU A 329 12.26 -1.32 15.88
N ASN A 330 11.27 -1.60 15.01
CA ASN A 330 9.86 -1.48 15.35
C ASN A 330 9.07 -2.81 15.24
N TYR A 331 9.73 -3.90 14.89
CA TYR A 331 9.07 -5.19 14.66
C TYR A 331 8.33 -5.74 15.89
N GLY A 332 8.66 -5.28 17.09
CA GLY A 332 7.99 -5.64 18.34
C GLY A 332 6.64 -4.95 18.56
N LEU A 333 6.18 -4.07 17.67
CA LEU A 333 4.95 -3.27 17.88
C LEU A 333 3.65 -4.02 17.59
N ASP A 334 3.68 -5.23 17.03
CA ASP A 334 2.48 -5.94 16.55
C ASP A 334 1.58 -5.07 15.64
N LYS A 335 2.20 -4.32 14.74
CA LYS A 335 1.57 -3.42 13.76
C LYS A 335 2.16 -3.64 12.37
N ALA A 336 1.46 -3.23 11.35
CA ALA A 336 2.03 -3.13 10.02
C ALA A 336 3.08 -2.01 9.99
N ILE A 337 4.22 -2.27 9.39
CA ILE A 337 5.30 -1.29 9.19
C ILE A 337 5.47 -1.13 7.69
N ALA A 338 5.16 0.05 7.19
CA ALA A 338 5.12 0.33 5.78
C ALA A 338 6.23 1.30 5.35
N TYR A 339 6.66 1.13 4.12
CA TYR A 339 7.45 2.06 3.36
C TYR A 339 6.54 2.58 2.25
N ASP A 340 5.81 3.63 2.53
CA ASP A 340 4.71 4.09 1.69
C ASP A 340 5.07 5.23 0.76
N GLU A 341 6.32 5.71 0.79
CA GLU A 341 6.85 6.66 -0.18
C GLU A 341 8.36 6.52 -0.34
N THR A 342 8.84 6.19 -1.55
CA THR A 342 10.25 6.28 -1.91
C THR A 342 10.45 7.26 -3.08
N GLY A 343 11.64 7.84 -3.18
CA GLY A 343 11.99 8.78 -4.26
C GLY A 343 13.37 9.38 -4.05
N PHE A 344 13.75 10.32 -4.91
CA PHE A 344 14.92 11.19 -4.78
C PHE A 344 16.29 10.49 -4.76
N LEU A 345 16.36 9.22 -5.24
CA LEU A 345 17.65 8.51 -5.49
C LEU A 345 18.12 8.64 -6.93
N GLY A 346 17.55 9.54 -7.69
CA GLY A 346 17.78 9.67 -9.14
C GLY A 346 16.77 8.83 -9.93
N ARG A 347 17.05 8.64 -11.22
CA ARG A 347 16.12 8.04 -12.19
C ARG A 347 16.33 6.56 -12.43
N ASP A 348 17.40 5.98 -11.87
CA ASP A 348 17.70 4.56 -12.01
C ASP A 348 16.83 3.72 -11.09
N ASP A 349 16.04 2.85 -11.65
CA ASP A 349 15.11 1.97 -10.93
C ASP A 349 15.82 0.97 -10.01
N ALA A 350 17.09 0.62 -10.27
CA ALA A 350 17.84 -0.37 -9.50
C ALA A 350 17.95 -0.01 -7.98
N GLY A 351 18.12 1.30 -7.68
CA GLY A 351 18.14 1.78 -6.30
C GLY A 351 16.84 1.54 -5.57
N TYR A 352 15.72 1.78 -6.21
CA TYR A 352 14.37 1.60 -5.67
C TYR A 352 14.00 0.12 -5.54
N LEU A 353 14.40 -0.71 -6.52
CA LEU A 353 14.21 -2.16 -6.45
C LEU A 353 14.97 -2.76 -5.25
N ARG A 354 16.21 -2.30 -5.02
CA ARG A 354 16.99 -2.67 -3.84
C ARG A 354 16.28 -2.29 -2.54
N GLN A 355 15.75 -1.08 -2.45
CA GLN A 355 14.98 -0.63 -1.28
C GLN A 355 13.77 -1.53 -1.03
N ALA A 356 13.01 -1.84 -2.08
CA ALA A 356 11.82 -2.70 -1.98
C ALA A 356 12.17 -4.09 -1.44
N TRP A 357 13.15 -4.77 -2.03
CA TRP A 357 13.58 -6.10 -1.59
C TRP A 357 14.14 -6.06 -0.16
N THR A 358 15.02 -5.10 0.13
CA THR A 358 15.64 -4.96 1.45
C THR A 358 14.59 -4.74 2.53
N PHE A 359 13.66 -3.81 2.31
CA PHE A 359 12.62 -3.48 3.29
C PHE A 359 11.66 -4.65 3.51
N MET A 360 11.14 -5.22 2.44
CA MET A 360 10.16 -6.29 2.52
C MET A 360 10.75 -7.59 3.08
N LEU A 361 12.00 -7.94 2.73
CA LEU A 361 12.69 -9.12 3.28
C LEU A 361 13.28 -8.88 4.68
N SER A 362 13.15 -7.68 5.22
CA SER A 362 13.39 -7.38 6.64
C SER A 362 12.11 -7.47 7.50
N GLY A 363 10.94 -7.76 6.89
CA GLY A 363 9.66 -7.90 7.57
C GLY A 363 8.70 -6.73 7.37
N GLY A 364 8.93 -5.89 6.37
CA GLY A 364 8.02 -4.81 5.96
C GLY A 364 6.67 -5.35 5.50
N SER A 365 5.63 -4.54 5.69
CA SER A 365 4.24 -4.86 5.39
C SER A 365 3.78 -4.34 4.04
N ALA A 366 4.31 -3.16 3.66
CA ALA A 366 3.97 -2.47 2.43
C ALA A 366 5.20 -1.76 1.85
N PHE A 367 5.22 -1.61 0.52
CA PHE A 367 6.17 -0.80 -0.22
C PHE A 367 5.45 -0.04 -1.33
N ASP A 368 5.68 1.27 -1.41
CA ASP A 368 5.21 2.13 -2.50
C ASP A 368 6.33 3.03 -3.01
N GLY A 369 6.38 3.18 -4.32
CA GLY A 369 7.33 4.04 -5.01
C GLY A 369 6.66 5.25 -5.64
N LEU A 370 7.26 6.43 -5.51
CA LEU A 370 6.90 7.59 -6.32
C LEU A 370 7.19 7.27 -7.79
N ASP A 371 6.15 7.01 -8.57
CA ASP A 371 6.24 6.65 -9.98
C ASP A 371 5.84 7.83 -10.87
N TYR A 372 6.82 8.58 -11.31
CA TYR A 372 6.62 9.75 -12.17
C TYR A 372 6.32 9.42 -13.63
N SER A 373 6.20 8.13 -13.98
CA SER A 373 5.81 7.72 -15.32
C SER A 373 4.30 7.78 -15.57
N PHE A 374 3.49 7.89 -14.52
CA PHE A 374 2.05 8.09 -14.61
C PHE A 374 1.73 9.58 -14.57
N THR A 375 1.14 10.10 -15.64
CA THR A 375 0.67 11.49 -15.73
C THR A 375 -0.58 11.55 -16.60
N ALA A 376 -1.31 12.66 -16.54
CA ALA A 376 -2.44 12.89 -17.45
C ALA A 376 -2.01 12.73 -18.92
N GLY A 377 -2.70 11.85 -19.66
CA GLY A 377 -2.35 11.43 -21.02
C GLY A 377 -1.37 10.26 -21.11
N HIS A 378 -0.74 9.86 -20.01
CA HIS A 378 0.17 8.72 -19.88
C HIS A 378 -0.16 7.85 -18.67
N GLU A 379 -1.45 7.62 -18.42
CA GLU A 379 -1.92 6.88 -17.25
C GLU A 379 -1.66 5.37 -17.35
N ASP A 380 -1.04 4.92 -18.42
CA ASP A 380 -0.44 3.58 -18.55
C ASP A 380 0.99 3.51 -18.02
N GLY A 381 1.51 4.63 -17.49
CA GLY A 381 2.89 4.71 -16.98
C GLY A 381 3.93 4.71 -18.09
N SER A 382 3.60 5.27 -19.25
CA SER A 382 4.51 5.38 -20.42
C SER A 382 5.29 6.69 -20.46
N PHE A 383 5.01 7.65 -19.58
CA PHE A 383 5.75 8.91 -19.52
C PHE A 383 7.19 8.70 -19.06
N SER A 384 8.11 9.45 -19.63
CA SER A 384 9.50 9.49 -19.19
C SER A 384 9.90 10.93 -18.93
N ASP A 385 9.98 11.32 -17.66
CA ASP A 385 10.49 12.63 -17.27
C ASP A 385 12.02 12.62 -17.25
N PRO A 386 12.68 13.35 -18.16
CA PRO A 386 14.15 13.41 -18.18
C PRO A 386 14.76 14.12 -16.97
N ASN A 387 13.97 14.87 -16.22
CA ASN A 387 14.41 15.67 -15.08
C ASN A 387 13.66 15.29 -13.78
N GLY A 388 12.87 14.23 -13.81
CA GLY A 388 12.10 13.79 -12.64
C GLY A 388 12.98 13.47 -11.43
N PRO A 389 12.50 13.77 -10.22
CA PRO A 389 13.30 13.57 -9.00
C PRO A 389 13.36 12.11 -8.54
N GLY A 390 12.63 11.21 -9.20
CA GLY A 390 12.52 9.80 -8.84
C GLY A 390 12.53 8.85 -10.01
N GLY A 391 12.44 7.56 -9.70
CA GLY A 391 12.31 6.47 -10.65
C GLY A 391 10.88 6.27 -11.13
N GLY A 392 10.62 5.08 -11.60
CA GLY A 392 9.33 4.63 -12.10
C GLY A 392 9.37 4.35 -13.59
N SER A 393 9.07 3.11 -13.91
CA SER A 393 8.99 2.63 -15.28
C SER A 393 8.14 1.37 -15.36
N GLY A 394 7.70 1.01 -16.57
CA GLY A 394 7.06 -0.29 -16.79
C GLY A 394 7.97 -1.49 -16.46
N ALA A 395 9.30 -1.34 -16.56
CA ALA A 395 10.25 -2.38 -16.14
C ALA A 395 10.23 -2.51 -14.61
N PHE A 396 10.40 -1.43 -13.89
CA PHE A 396 10.39 -1.40 -12.43
C PHE A 396 9.10 -1.98 -11.84
N ARG A 397 7.95 -1.62 -12.38
CA ARG A 397 6.65 -2.17 -11.92
C ARG A 397 6.59 -3.69 -12.10
N ARG A 398 7.06 -4.23 -13.23
CA ARG A 398 7.13 -5.70 -13.42
C ARG A 398 8.10 -6.38 -12.46
N GLU A 399 9.22 -5.74 -12.13
CA GLU A 399 10.19 -6.21 -11.13
C GLU A 399 9.61 -6.22 -9.73
N LEU A 400 8.82 -5.21 -9.35
CA LEU A 400 8.02 -5.24 -8.12
C LEU A 400 6.96 -6.35 -8.15
N GLY A 401 6.40 -6.65 -9.31
CA GLY A 401 5.54 -7.82 -9.53
C GLY A 401 6.28 -9.13 -9.26
N VAL A 402 7.58 -9.22 -9.53
CA VAL A 402 8.43 -10.37 -9.15
C VAL A 402 8.55 -10.49 -7.63
N LEU A 403 8.85 -9.38 -6.93
CA LEU A 403 8.89 -9.34 -5.47
C LEU A 403 7.56 -9.76 -4.86
N SER A 404 6.45 -9.22 -5.38
CA SER A 404 5.10 -9.57 -4.94
C SER A 404 4.85 -11.08 -5.06
N LYS A 405 5.11 -11.67 -6.23
CA LYS A 405 4.96 -13.11 -6.48
C LYS A 405 5.88 -13.95 -5.58
N PHE A 406 7.11 -13.51 -5.37
CA PHE A 406 8.05 -14.19 -4.49
C PHE A 406 7.52 -14.27 -3.07
N LEU A 407 7.12 -13.14 -2.46
CA LEU A 407 6.58 -13.09 -1.10
C LEU A 407 5.27 -13.88 -0.97
N HIS A 408 4.32 -13.69 -1.88
CA HIS A 408 3.03 -14.39 -1.84
C HIS A 408 3.13 -15.90 -2.18
N SER A 409 4.32 -16.39 -2.57
CA SER A 409 4.56 -17.82 -2.69
C SER A 409 4.74 -18.53 -1.35
N PHE A 410 4.87 -17.80 -0.26
CA PHE A 410 5.01 -18.32 1.11
C PHE A 410 3.72 -18.18 1.91
N ALA A 411 3.64 -18.90 3.02
CA ALA A 411 2.62 -18.66 4.04
C ALA A 411 3.02 -17.42 4.87
N LEU A 412 2.79 -16.21 4.32
CA LEU A 412 3.22 -14.93 4.91
C LEU A 412 3.04 -14.82 6.43
N PRO A 413 1.89 -15.23 7.02
CA PRO A 413 1.71 -15.09 8.46
C PRO A 413 2.67 -15.92 9.31
N SER A 414 3.32 -16.93 8.72
CA SER A 414 4.32 -17.75 9.41
C SER A 414 5.72 -17.13 9.40
N LEU A 415 5.99 -16.24 8.44
CA LEU A 415 7.32 -15.65 8.27
C LEU A 415 7.61 -14.57 9.31
N ARG A 416 8.85 -14.57 9.79
CA ARG A 416 9.40 -13.56 10.71
C ARG A 416 10.83 -13.21 10.29
N PRO A 417 11.31 -11.99 10.55
CA PRO A 417 12.73 -11.66 10.40
C PRO A 417 13.61 -12.66 11.17
N ASP A 418 14.64 -13.20 10.50
CA ASP A 418 15.53 -14.20 11.07
C ASP A 418 16.98 -13.90 10.73
N ALA A 419 17.60 -13.02 11.54
CA ALA A 419 19.01 -12.65 11.39
C ALA A 419 19.98 -13.80 11.71
N LEU A 420 19.50 -14.90 12.29
CA LEU A 420 20.33 -16.03 12.71
C LEU A 420 20.43 -17.13 11.65
N VAL A 421 19.53 -17.14 10.68
CA VAL A 421 19.54 -18.19 9.65
C VAL A 421 20.75 -18.09 8.73
N VAL A 422 21.24 -16.88 8.44
CA VAL A 422 22.43 -16.61 7.62
C VAL A 422 23.60 -16.32 8.54
N SER A 423 24.54 -17.27 8.66
CA SER A 423 25.74 -17.09 9.47
C SER A 423 26.90 -16.46 8.69
N SER A 424 26.90 -16.60 7.35
CA SER A 424 27.91 -15.99 6.49
C SER A 424 27.36 -15.75 5.08
N ALA A 425 27.65 -14.56 4.54
CA ALA A 425 27.36 -14.16 3.16
C ALA A 425 28.46 -13.21 2.66
N PRO A 426 29.65 -13.70 2.30
CA PRO A 426 30.79 -12.85 1.96
C PRO A 426 30.50 -11.90 0.79
N GLY A 427 30.80 -10.62 0.98
CA GLY A 427 30.68 -9.59 -0.05
C GLY A 427 29.26 -9.05 -0.31
N VAL A 428 28.24 -9.56 0.41
CA VAL A 428 26.83 -9.14 0.26
C VAL A 428 26.15 -8.97 1.61
N VAL A 429 25.03 -8.27 1.65
CA VAL A 429 24.16 -8.16 2.83
C VAL A 429 22.97 -9.09 2.66
N ALA A 430 22.70 -9.91 3.67
CA ALA A 430 21.59 -10.85 3.64
C ALA A 430 20.40 -10.33 4.46
N HIS A 431 19.20 -10.37 3.88
CA HIS A 431 17.92 -10.12 4.54
C HIS A 431 17.10 -11.40 4.48
N ALA A 432 16.58 -11.85 5.63
CA ALA A 432 15.93 -13.15 5.70
C ALA A 432 14.67 -13.13 6.54
N LEU A 433 13.63 -13.75 5.99
CA LEU A 433 12.41 -14.14 6.70
C LEU A 433 12.35 -15.66 6.77
N SER A 434 11.93 -16.20 7.91
CA SER A 434 11.76 -17.66 8.04
C SER A 434 10.48 -18.06 8.79
N ASP A 435 9.92 -19.20 8.40
CA ASP A 435 9.12 -20.09 9.25
C ASP A 435 10.09 -21.18 9.71
N ARG A 436 10.69 -20.98 10.87
CA ARG A 436 11.82 -21.80 11.36
C ARG A 436 11.55 -23.30 11.20
N GLY A 437 12.34 -23.92 10.35
CA GLY A 437 12.29 -25.34 10.05
C GLY A 437 11.42 -25.72 8.86
N LYS A 438 10.78 -24.78 8.15
CA LYS A 438 9.98 -25.06 6.95
C LYS A 438 10.41 -24.24 5.74
N ASP A 439 10.17 -22.94 5.79
CA ASP A 439 10.35 -22.01 4.67
C ASP A 439 11.33 -20.89 5.05
N TYR A 440 12.15 -20.49 4.08
CA TYR A 440 13.09 -19.39 4.22
C TYR A 440 13.06 -18.55 2.94
N ALA A 441 12.76 -17.29 3.08
CA ALA A 441 12.83 -16.28 2.04
C ALA A 441 14.05 -15.41 2.32
N ILE A 442 15.05 -15.44 1.44
CA ILE A 442 16.32 -14.74 1.66
C ILE A 442 16.59 -13.87 0.44
N TYR A 443 16.98 -12.61 0.68
CA TYR A 443 17.49 -11.70 -0.33
C TYR A 443 18.94 -11.36 -0.01
N LEU A 444 19.80 -11.44 -1.02
CA LEU A 444 21.19 -11.02 -0.97
C LEU A 444 21.34 -9.70 -1.72
N ASP A 445 21.62 -8.64 -1.00
CA ASP A 445 21.90 -7.31 -1.54
C ASP A 445 23.38 -7.19 -1.91
N GLY A 446 23.69 -6.98 -3.15
CA GLY A 446 25.05 -6.86 -3.69
C GLY A 446 25.23 -7.59 -5.00
N SER A 447 26.47 -8.01 -5.29
CA SER A 447 26.80 -8.75 -6.51
C SER A 447 27.63 -9.99 -6.16
N GLY A 448 27.43 -11.08 -6.90
CA GLY A 448 28.06 -12.38 -6.66
C GLY A 448 28.68 -13.00 -7.89
N PRO A 449 29.19 -14.23 -7.78
CA PRO A 449 28.71 -15.29 -6.88
C PRO A 449 29.25 -15.19 -5.45
N THR A 450 28.53 -15.80 -4.49
CA THR A 450 28.94 -15.92 -3.10
C THR A 450 28.61 -17.32 -2.55
N GLU A 451 29.32 -17.76 -1.51
CA GLU A 451 28.98 -18.95 -0.74
C GLU A 451 28.20 -18.53 0.52
N LEU A 452 26.93 -18.83 0.53
CA LEU A 452 26.02 -18.57 1.65
C LEU A 452 26.12 -19.72 2.67
N THR A 453 26.34 -19.40 3.96
CA THR A 453 26.26 -20.38 5.05
C THR A 453 24.98 -20.17 5.85
N LEU A 454 24.15 -21.20 5.92
CA LEU A 454 22.84 -21.19 6.58
C LEU A 454 22.80 -22.13 7.77
N HIS A 455 22.12 -21.75 8.84
CA HIS A 455 21.72 -22.66 9.92
C HIS A 455 20.35 -23.27 9.63
N LEU A 456 20.32 -24.56 9.31
CA LEU A 456 19.10 -25.27 8.94
C LEU A 456 18.81 -26.43 9.91
N ALA A 457 17.53 -26.69 10.15
CA ALA A 457 17.09 -27.92 10.82
C ALA A 457 17.36 -29.15 9.93
N SER A 458 17.37 -30.34 10.54
CA SER A 458 17.46 -31.58 9.75
C SER A 458 16.23 -31.75 8.85
N GLY A 459 16.45 -32.18 7.59
CA GLY A 459 15.34 -32.36 6.63
C GLY A 459 15.83 -32.51 5.20
N SER A 460 14.86 -32.63 4.29
CA SER A 460 15.09 -32.52 2.84
C SER A 460 14.64 -31.13 2.40
N TYR A 461 15.38 -30.53 1.50
CA TYR A 461 15.16 -29.13 1.08
C TYR A 461 15.18 -29.01 -0.44
N SER A 462 14.39 -28.06 -0.95
CA SER A 462 14.50 -27.48 -2.29
C SER A 462 14.95 -26.03 -2.17
N ALA A 463 16.02 -25.66 -2.83
CA ALA A 463 16.59 -24.32 -2.90
C ALA A 463 16.47 -23.79 -4.32
N GLU A 464 15.80 -22.67 -4.50
CA GLU A 464 15.58 -22.01 -5.78
C GLU A 464 16.18 -20.60 -5.71
N TRP A 465 17.20 -20.35 -6.50
CA TRP A 465 17.78 -19.04 -6.71
C TRP A 465 17.00 -18.32 -7.81
N LEU A 466 16.46 -17.17 -7.49
CA LEU A 466 15.56 -16.41 -8.34
C LEU A 466 16.18 -15.05 -8.68
N ASN A 467 16.22 -14.75 -9.97
CA ASN A 467 16.60 -13.43 -10.48
C ASN A 467 15.53 -12.41 -10.12
N ILE A 468 15.92 -11.32 -9.46
CA ILE A 468 14.98 -10.33 -8.91
C ILE A 468 14.31 -9.46 -9.96
N THR A 469 14.88 -9.36 -11.17
CA THR A 469 14.34 -8.55 -12.26
C THR A 469 13.43 -9.37 -13.19
N SER A 470 13.87 -10.58 -13.57
CA SER A 470 13.12 -11.43 -14.49
C SER A 470 12.13 -12.38 -13.81
N GLY A 471 12.36 -12.71 -12.54
CA GLY A 471 11.62 -13.74 -11.82
C GLY A 471 11.97 -15.18 -12.22
N ASN A 472 12.98 -15.37 -13.08
CA ASN A 472 13.42 -16.68 -13.50
C ASN A 472 14.20 -17.39 -12.40
N ILE A 473 14.06 -18.72 -12.34
CA ILE A 473 14.90 -19.56 -11.49
C ILE A 473 16.22 -19.78 -12.21
N GLU A 474 17.30 -19.22 -11.69
CA GLU A 474 18.65 -19.33 -12.22
C GLU A 474 19.32 -20.65 -11.84
N GLN A 475 19.00 -21.17 -10.66
CA GLN A 475 19.54 -22.43 -10.15
C GLN A 475 18.54 -23.10 -9.22
N LEU A 476 18.40 -24.40 -9.36
CA LEU A 476 17.60 -25.28 -8.51
C LEU A 476 18.48 -26.39 -7.94
N GLU A 477 18.45 -26.55 -6.61
CA GLU A 477 19.15 -27.62 -5.92
C GLU A 477 18.19 -28.31 -4.92
N ALA A 478 18.24 -29.64 -4.86
CA ALA A 478 17.57 -30.41 -3.83
C ALA A 478 18.62 -31.18 -3.00
N PHE A 479 18.51 -31.14 -1.68
CA PHE A 479 19.48 -31.80 -0.82
C PHE A 479 18.85 -32.32 0.47
N ARG A 480 19.53 -33.31 1.11
CA ARG A 480 19.29 -33.70 2.50
C ARG A 480 20.28 -33.01 3.43
N HIS A 481 19.80 -32.64 4.60
CA HIS A 481 20.60 -32.01 5.63
C HIS A 481 20.32 -32.63 7.01
N ASN A 482 21.38 -32.81 7.81
CA ASN A 482 21.26 -33.45 9.13
C ASN A 482 21.06 -32.46 10.28
N GLY A 483 20.98 -31.18 9.96
CA GLY A 483 20.93 -30.06 10.91
C GLY A 483 22.30 -29.39 11.09
N GLY A 484 22.28 -28.12 11.50
CA GLY A 484 23.48 -27.30 11.65
C GLY A 484 23.79 -26.44 10.43
N GLU A 485 25.05 -26.23 10.11
CA GLU A 485 25.49 -25.39 8.98
C GLU A 485 25.34 -26.09 7.64
N LYS A 486 24.79 -25.39 6.67
CA LYS A 486 24.72 -25.78 5.25
C LYS A 486 25.30 -24.65 4.40
N ARG A 487 26.24 -24.99 3.53
CA ARG A 487 26.76 -24.09 2.51
C ARG A 487 26.00 -24.25 1.22
N LEU A 488 25.65 -23.13 0.60
CA LEU A 488 25.01 -23.04 -0.71
C LEU A 488 25.75 -22.00 -1.56
N ALA A 489 26.19 -22.41 -2.74
CA ALA A 489 26.76 -21.48 -3.71
C ALA A 489 25.65 -20.80 -4.49
N SER A 490 25.67 -19.48 -4.59
CA SER A 490 24.77 -18.77 -5.50
C SER A 490 25.27 -18.85 -6.94
N PRO A 491 24.39 -18.71 -7.95
CA PRO A 491 24.83 -18.36 -9.29
C PRO A 491 25.50 -16.98 -9.32
N ALA A 492 26.04 -16.56 -10.45
CA ALA A 492 26.51 -15.19 -10.66
C ALA A 492 25.28 -14.25 -10.72
N PHE A 493 25.38 -13.07 -10.08
CA PHE A 493 24.31 -12.08 -10.08
C PHE A 493 24.86 -10.68 -9.93
N HIS A 494 24.04 -9.68 -10.32
CA HIS A 494 24.29 -8.25 -10.10
C HIS A 494 23.05 -7.65 -9.42
N ASP A 495 23.27 -6.64 -8.59
CA ASP A 495 22.24 -5.85 -7.92
C ASP A 495 21.27 -6.62 -6.99
N GLY A 496 21.56 -7.88 -6.75
CA GLY A 496 20.82 -8.74 -5.83
C GLY A 496 20.29 -10.02 -6.43
N ILE A 497 20.01 -10.99 -5.55
CA ILE A 497 19.39 -12.28 -5.88
C ILE A 497 18.53 -12.75 -4.72
N ALA A 498 17.43 -13.47 -5.02
CA ALA A 498 16.58 -14.05 -3.99
C ALA A 498 16.74 -15.57 -3.93
N LEU A 499 16.69 -16.12 -2.72
CA LEU A 499 16.68 -17.55 -2.47
C LEU A 499 15.35 -17.94 -1.79
N ARG A 500 14.62 -18.84 -2.45
CA ARG A 500 13.48 -19.52 -1.86
C ARG A 500 13.92 -20.93 -1.43
N LEU A 501 14.00 -21.15 -0.11
CA LEU A 501 14.38 -22.44 0.45
C LEU A 501 13.18 -23.03 1.18
N ARG A 502 12.80 -24.24 0.82
CA ARG A 502 11.64 -24.96 1.38
C ARG A 502 12.03 -26.34 1.87
N ARG A 503 11.58 -26.67 3.07
CA ARG A 503 11.65 -28.03 3.57
C ARG A 503 10.59 -28.87 2.86
N THR A 504 11.00 -29.90 2.14
CA THR A 504 10.10 -30.84 1.51
C THR A 504 9.68 -31.92 2.50
N SER A 505 8.39 -32.27 2.56
CA SER A 505 7.95 -33.45 3.30
C SER A 505 8.66 -34.69 2.73
N ALA A 506 9.13 -35.57 3.60
CA ALA A 506 9.60 -36.87 3.15
C ALA A 506 8.45 -37.53 2.36
N SER A 507 8.65 -37.75 1.05
CA SER A 507 7.73 -38.55 0.27
C SER A 507 7.73 -39.92 0.93
N THR A 508 6.67 -40.27 1.64
CA THR A 508 6.37 -41.64 2.03
C THR A 508 6.17 -42.39 0.72
N ARG A 509 7.24 -43.10 0.29
CA ARG A 509 7.13 -44.13 -0.74
C ARG A 509 6.52 -45.37 -0.12
#